data_417f0412746dd11da32e8649b2f6662d
#
_entry.id   417f0412746dd11da32e8649b2f6662d
#
_cell.length_a   1.000
_cell.length_b   1.000
_cell.length_c   1.000
_cell.angle_alpha   90.00
_cell.angle_beta   90.00
_cell.angle_gamma   90.00
#
_symmetry.space_group_name_H-M   'P 1'
#
loop_
_entity.id
_entity.type
_entity.pdbx_description
1 polymer ?
#
loop_
_entity_poly.entity_id
_entity_poly.type
_entity_poly.pdbx_seq_one_letter_code
_entity_poly.pdbx_strand_id
1 'polypeptide(L)'
;MAQRGSKWRLHGVRVVHADDLDINTPQTAGMNRAAAITFARAGAEKLWAGTVVIHPKAKTGAHHHGPVESVIYVVTGKARMKWGDRLEFTAEAGPGDFIYVPPFVPHQEINASDAEPLHCVLVRSGQEPVVVNLDLPNIEPNPEEVHWVDDIHPPPR
;
A
#
# COMPACT_ATOMS: atom_id res chain seq x y z
N MET A 1 -12.21 -18.50 -26.96
CA MET A 1 -11.52 -17.20 -26.98
C MET A 1 -12.47 -16.04 -26.74
N ALA A 2 -13.53 -15.97 -27.50
CA ALA A 2 -14.52 -14.89 -27.36
C ALA A 2 -15.23 -14.89 -26.00
N GLN A 3 -15.01 -15.92 -25.19
CA GLN A 3 -15.78 -16.15 -23.98
C GLN A 3 -15.33 -15.33 -22.77
N ARG A 4 -14.16 -14.71 -22.83
CA ARG A 4 -13.68 -13.88 -21.71
C ARG A 4 -14.63 -12.73 -21.37
N GLY A 5 -15.26 -12.13 -22.38
CA GLY A 5 -16.22 -11.08 -22.17
C GLY A 5 -17.58 -11.52 -21.66
N SER A 6 -17.87 -12.83 -21.65
CA SER A 6 -19.19 -13.32 -21.28
C SER A 6 -19.44 -13.39 -19.77
N LYS A 7 -18.39 -13.32 -18.96
CA LYS A 7 -18.54 -13.38 -17.48
C LYS A 7 -19.41 -12.25 -16.94
N TRP A 8 -19.37 -11.09 -17.55
CA TRP A 8 -20.19 -9.97 -17.11
C TRP A 8 -21.69 -10.23 -17.26
N ARG A 9 -22.07 -11.11 -18.18
CA ARG A 9 -23.49 -11.47 -18.38
C ARG A 9 -24.01 -12.30 -17.22
N LEU A 10 -23.13 -13.07 -16.56
CA LEU A 10 -23.48 -13.91 -15.42
C LEU A 10 -23.38 -13.14 -14.09
N HIS A 11 -22.36 -12.32 -13.95
CA HIS A 11 -22.02 -11.69 -12.67
C HIS A 11 -22.26 -10.20 -12.65
N GLY A 12 -22.21 -9.53 -13.81
CA GLY A 12 -22.42 -8.09 -13.93
C GLY A 12 -21.39 -7.27 -13.15
N VAL A 13 -21.81 -6.08 -12.77
CA VAL A 13 -21.05 -5.21 -11.87
C VAL A 13 -21.28 -5.67 -10.44
N ARG A 14 -20.22 -5.66 -9.64
CA ARG A 14 -20.29 -6.03 -8.23
C ARG A 14 -20.02 -4.82 -7.36
N VAL A 15 -20.84 -4.64 -6.33
CA VAL A 15 -20.65 -3.64 -5.30
C VAL A 15 -20.38 -4.35 -3.99
N VAL A 16 -19.27 -4.05 -3.36
CA VAL A 16 -18.96 -4.53 -2.02
C VAL A 16 -19.14 -3.35 -1.07
N HIS A 17 -20.09 -3.46 -0.16
CA HIS A 17 -20.42 -2.36 0.74
C HIS A 17 -19.41 -2.22 1.87
N ALA A 18 -19.30 -1.02 2.42
CA ALA A 18 -18.31 -0.70 3.44
C ALA A 18 -18.40 -1.55 4.70
N ASP A 19 -19.59 -2.02 5.05
CA ASP A 19 -19.82 -2.85 6.21
C ASP A 19 -19.64 -4.36 5.93
N ASP A 20 -19.28 -4.71 4.70
CA ASP A 20 -19.10 -6.10 4.26
C ASP A 20 -17.68 -6.38 3.79
N LEU A 21 -16.71 -5.59 4.18
CA LEU A 21 -15.30 -5.83 3.86
C LEU A 21 -14.77 -7.01 4.68
N ASP A 22 -13.90 -7.77 4.07
CA ASP A 22 -13.31 -8.95 4.71
C ASP A 22 -12.12 -8.55 5.57
N ILE A 23 -12.32 -8.57 6.88
CA ILE A 23 -11.26 -8.28 7.85
C ILE A 23 -10.39 -9.51 8.15
N ASN A 24 -10.80 -10.69 7.69
CA ASN A 24 -10.05 -11.93 7.86
C ASN A 24 -9.05 -12.12 6.71
N THR A 25 -8.22 -11.12 6.50
CA THR A 25 -7.17 -11.08 5.48
C THR A 25 -5.81 -10.94 6.17
N PRO A 26 -4.70 -11.31 5.53
CA PRO A 26 -3.38 -11.19 6.15
C PRO A 26 -3.10 -9.79 6.66
N GLN A 27 -2.65 -9.70 7.90
CA GLN A 27 -2.40 -8.45 8.59
C GLN A 27 -0.90 -8.23 8.83
N THR A 28 -0.55 -6.96 9.01
CA THR A 28 0.79 -6.53 9.42
C THR A 28 0.65 -5.81 10.77
N ALA A 29 1.61 -5.99 11.66
CA ALA A 29 1.57 -5.32 12.95
C ALA A 29 1.47 -3.80 12.78
N GLY A 30 0.55 -3.16 13.52
CA GLY A 30 0.29 -1.73 13.44
C GLY A 30 -0.61 -1.30 12.28
N MET A 31 -1.10 -2.25 11.48
CA MET A 31 -1.94 -2.00 10.32
C MET A 31 -3.16 -2.91 10.34
N ASN A 32 -4.32 -2.38 9.99
CA ASN A 32 -5.54 -3.15 9.83
C ASN A 32 -5.96 -3.09 8.36
N ARG A 33 -5.98 -4.24 7.69
CA ARG A 33 -6.43 -4.36 6.31
C ARG A 33 -7.81 -4.97 6.25
N ALA A 34 -8.59 -4.51 5.26
CA ALA A 34 -9.89 -5.10 4.94
C ALA A 34 -9.98 -5.26 3.43
N ALA A 35 -10.23 -6.48 2.97
CA ALA A 35 -10.32 -6.78 1.55
C ALA A 35 -11.72 -6.47 1.02
N ALA A 36 -11.79 -5.77 -0.10
CA ALA A 36 -13.04 -5.44 -0.78
C ALA A 36 -13.17 -6.20 -2.10
N ILE A 37 -12.22 -6.01 -2.99
CA ILE A 37 -12.25 -6.60 -4.33
C ILE A 37 -11.19 -7.69 -4.39
N THR A 38 -11.66 -8.92 -4.46
CA THR A 38 -10.83 -10.11 -4.59
C THR A 38 -11.52 -11.08 -5.54
N PHE A 39 -10.85 -12.16 -5.90
CA PHE A 39 -11.49 -13.22 -6.68
C PHE A 39 -12.69 -13.79 -5.94
N ALA A 40 -12.53 -14.09 -4.66
CA ALA A 40 -13.60 -14.73 -3.88
C ALA A 40 -14.82 -13.83 -3.70
N ARG A 41 -14.61 -12.51 -3.54
CA ARG A 41 -15.70 -11.59 -3.24
C ARG A 41 -16.34 -10.98 -4.48
N ALA A 42 -15.56 -10.74 -5.52
CA ALA A 42 -16.03 -10.01 -6.69
C ALA A 42 -15.71 -10.69 -8.03
N GLY A 43 -15.01 -11.81 -8.00
CA GLY A 43 -14.58 -12.48 -9.22
C GLY A 43 -13.43 -11.76 -9.93
N ALA A 44 -12.73 -10.89 -9.24
CA ALA A 44 -11.61 -10.16 -9.83
C ALA A 44 -10.45 -11.11 -10.11
N GLU A 45 -9.90 -11.02 -11.30
CA GLU A 45 -8.82 -11.92 -11.72
C GLU A 45 -7.45 -11.25 -11.63
N LYS A 46 -7.37 -9.95 -11.88
CA LYS A 46 -6.12 -9.21 -11.99
C LYS A 46 -5.90 -8.16 -10.90
N LEU A 47 -6.97 -7.78 -10.22
CA LEU A 47 -6.91 -6.71 -9.23
C LEU A 47 -7.31 -7.20 -7.86
N TRP A 48 -6.62 -6.71 -6.88
CA TRP A 48 -7.01 -6.75 -5.47
C TRP A 48 -7.20 -5.33 -4.99
N ALA A 49 -8.24 -5.05 -4.25
CA ALA A 49 -8.46 -3.73 -3.65
C ALA A 49 -9.05 -3.87 -2.26
N GLY A 50 -8.64 -2.96 -1.39
CA GLY A 50 -9.13 -2.93 -0.02
C GLY A 50 -8.73 -1.65 0.67
N THR A 51 -8.96 -1.61 1.97
CA THR A 51 -8.57 -0.50 2.82
C THR A 51 -7.46 -0.92 3.76
N VAL A 52 -6.69 0.05 4.21
CA VAL A 52 -5.70 -0.13 5.26
C VAL A 52 -5.76 1.06 6.21
N VAL A 53 -5.71 0.77 7.49
CA VAL A 53 -5.58 1.76 8.55
C VAL A 53 -4.24 1.51 9.23
N ILE A 54 -3.39 2.52 9.25
CA ILE A 54 -2.10 2.46 9.93
C ILE A 54 -2.22 3.29 11.20
N HIS A 55 -1.98 2.66 12.35
CA HIS A 55 -2.12 3.32 13.63
C HIS A 55 -1.07 4.41 13.82
N PRO A 56 -1.33 5.42 14.68
CA PRO A 56 -0.33 6.43 15.00
C PRO A 56 0.99 5.81 15.41
N LYS A 57 2.10 6.38 14.96
CA LYS A 57 3.48 5.93 15.21
C LYS A 57 3.84 4.57 14.59
N ALA A 58 2.90 3.90 13.94
CA ALA A 58 3.18 2.59 13.36
C ALA A 58 3.97 2.71 12.05
N LYS A 59 4.76 1.70 11.80
CA LYS A 59 5.52 1.54 10.55
C LYS A 59 5.69 0.06 10.26
N THR A 60 5.78 -0.28 8.98
CA THR A 60 6.13 -1.65 8.57
C THR A 60 7.64 -1.87 8.69
N GLY A 61 8.08 -3.12 8.63
CA GLY A 61 9.46 -3.42 8.30
C GLY A 61 9.76 -3.14 6.83
N ALA A 62 11.00 -3.22 6.44
CA ALA A 62 11.40 -3.13 5.04
C ALA A 62 10.95 -4.41 4.31
N HIS A 63 10.31 -4.25 3.16
CA HIS A 63 9.80 -5.37 2.38
C HIS A 63 9.59 -4.97 0.92
N HIS A 64 9.35 -5.96 0.07
CA HIS A 64 8.81 -5.72 -1.28
C HIS A 64 7.69 -6.72 -1.57
N HIS A 65 6.97 -6.49 -2.65
CA HIS A 65 5.83 -7.31 -3.04
C HIS A 65 6.08 -8.11 -4.33
N GLY A 66 7.35 -8.45 -4.61
CA GLY A 66 7.70 -9.19 -5.81
C GLY A 66 7.25 -8.45 -7.07
N PRO A 67 6.67 -9.15 -8.05
CA PRO A 67 6.26 -8.54 -9.32
C PRO A 67 4.98 -7.71 -9.23
N VAL A 68 4.39 -7.58 -8.06
CA VAL A 68 3.12 -6.87 -7.87
C VAL A 68 3.33 -5.37 -7.89
N GLU A 69 2.49 -4.66 -8.61
CA GLU A 69 2.38 -3.21 -8.54
C GLU A 69 1.30 -2.83 -7.53
N SER A 70 1.48 -1.72 -6.86
CA SER A 70 0.48 -1.20 -5.90
C SER A 70 0.23 0.28 -6.12
N VAL A 71 -1.01 0.67 -5.90
CA VAL A 71 -1.42 2.08 -5.78
C VAL A 71 -2.03 2.25 -4.40
N ILE A 72 -1.60 3.28 -3.71
CA ILE A 72 -2.14 3.66 -2.41
C ILE A 72 -2.75 5.05 -2.54
N TYR A 73 -4.01 5.17 -2.17
CA TYR A 73 -4.70 6.45 -2.14
C TYR A 73 -4.93 6.85 -0.69
N VAL A 74 -4.43 8.02 -0.30
CA VAL A 74 -4.58 8.52 1.07
C VAL A 74 -5.95 9.17 1.21
N VAL A 75 -6.77 8.62 2.10
CA VAL A 75 -8.10 9.18 2.41
C VAL A 75 -7.98 10.25 3.48
N THR A 76 -7.38 9.90 4.61
CA THR A 76 -7.10 10.83 5.71
C THR A 76 -5.78 10.47 6.37
N GLY A 77 -5.13 11.47 6.95
CA GLY A 77 -3.86 11.29 7.63
C GLY A 77 -2.68 11.65 6.74
N LYS A 78 -1.49 11.27 7.16
CA LYS A 78 -0.25 11.59 6.46
C LYS A 78 0.63 10.36 6.37
N ALA A 79 0.91 9.95 5.14
CA ALA A 79 1.75 8.81 4.85
C ALA A 79 3.18 9.25 4.60
N ARG A 80 4.15 8.48 5.07
CA ARG A 80 5.55 8.61 4.69
C ARG A 80 6.01 7.30 4.10
N MET A 81 6.59 7.37 2.91
CA MET A 81 7.18 6.23 2.23
C MET A 81 8.69 6.38 2.21
N LYS A 82 9.38 5.32 2.57
CA LYS A 82 10.82 5.21 2.39
C LYS A 82 11.10 4.05 1.45
N TRP A 83 12.06 4.22 0.55
CA TRP A 83 12.43 3.16 -0.38
C TRP A 83 13.88 3.25 -0.79
N GLY A 84 14.35 2.21 -1.47
CA GLY A 84 15.72 2.08 -1.91
C GLY A 84 16.43 0.97 -1.16
N ASP A 85 17.63 0.64 -1.58
CA ASP A 85 18.42 -0.45 -0.99
C ASP A 85 18.74 -0.21 0.49
N ARG A 86 18.77 1.03 0.91
CA ARG A 86 19.01 1.44 2.30
C ARG A 86 17.87 2.30 2.85
N LEU A 87 16.73 2.30 2.16
CA LEU A 87 15.60 3.18 2.49
C LEU A 87 16.00 4.67 2.53
N GLU A 88 16.93 5.05 1.65
CA GLU A 88 17.50 6.39 1.61
C GLU A 88 16.57 7.44 0.98
N PHE A 89 15.64 7.01 0.15
CA PHE A 89 14.66 7.92 -0.46
C PHE A 89 13.41 8.01 0.41
N THR A 90 12.81 9.20 0.45
CA THR A 90 11.61 9.41 1.25
C THR A 90 10.70 10.44 0.60
N ALA A 91 9.39 10.26 0.78
CA ALA A 91 8.36 11.18 0.34
C ALA A 91 7.16 11.08 1.27
N GLU A 92 6.39 12.15 1.36
CA GLU A 92 5.15 12.19 2.11
C GLU A 92 3.96 12.44 1.20
N ALA A 93 2.80 11.91 1.60
CA ALA A 93 1.55 12.06 0.89
C ALA A 93 0.44 12.34 1.91
N GLY A 94 -0.46 13.23 1.55
CA GLY A 94 -1.62 13.60 2.35
C GLY A 94 -2.93 13.27 1.65
N PRO A 95 -4.08 13.66 2.24
CA PRO A 95 -5.40 13.33 1.70
C PRO A 95 -5.55 13.74 0.25
N GLY A 96 -6.02 12.80 -0.56
CA GLY A 96 -6.19 12.99 -2.00
C GLY A 96 -4.99 12.60 -2.85
N ASP A 97 -3.85 12.31 -2.25
CA ASP A 97 -2.64 11.94 -2.97
C ASP A 97 -2.63 10.45 -3.30
N PHE A 98 -1.98 10.12 -4.42
CA PHE A 98 -1.76 8.75 -4.86
C PHE A 98 -0.28 8.41 -4.74
N ILE A 99 0.00 7.21 -4.27
CA ILE A 99 1.35 6.66 -4.17
C ILE A 99 1.42 5.44 -5.09
N TYR A 100 2.42 5.40 -5.96
CA TYR A 100 2.70 4.23 -6.77
C TYR A 100 3.90 3.48 -6.22
N VAL A 101 3.73 2.19 -5.99
CA VAL A 101 4.81 1.30 -5.52
C VAL A 101 5.13 0.32 -6.63
N PRO A 102 6.29 0.48 -7.29
CA PRO A 102 6.68 -0.41 -8.40
C PRO A 102 7.04 -1.81 -7.92
N PRO A 103 7.11 -2.78 -8.84
CA PRO A 103 7.56 -4.12 -8.50
C PRO A 103 8.96 -4.13 -7.89
N PHE A 104 9.19 -5.05 -6.97
CA PHE A 104 10.49 -5.37 -6.34
C PHE A 104 11.15 -4.26 -5.55
N VAL A 105 10.56 -3.07 -5.43
CA VAL A 105 11.19 -1.98 -4.70
C VAL A 105 11.20 -2.26 -3.19
N PRO A 106 12.37 -2.27 -2.55
CA PRO A 106 12.43 -2.29 -1.09
C PRO A 106 11.81 -1.02 -0.54
N HIS A 107 10.83 -1.14 0.34
CA HIS A 107 10.14 0.03 0.88
C HIS A 107 9.64 -0.20 2.29
N GLN A 108 9.28 0.88 2.94
CA GLN A 108 8.69 0.91 4.27
C GLN A 108 7.56 1.93 4.28
N GLU A 109 6.43 1.54 4.85
CA GLU A 109 5.26 2.39 5.00
C GLU A 109 5.17 2.88 6.44
N ILE A 110 5.00 4.19 6.61
CA ILE A 110 5.03 4.85 7.92
C ILE A 110 3.83 5.78 8.03
N ASN A 111 3.15 5.75 9.19
CA ASN A 111 2.26 6.83 9.55
C ASN A 111 3.11 7.99 10.09
N ALA A 112 3.11 9.11 9.37
CA ALA A 112 3.93 10.26 9.74
C ALA A 112 3.38 11.04 10.94
N SER A 113 2.19 10.67 11.44
CA SER A 113 1.59 11.32 12.61
C SER A 113 1.74 10.45 13.85
N ASP A 114 2.01 11.10 14.98
CA ASP A 114 2.04 10.45 16.29
C ASP A 114 0.67 10.37 16.93
N ALA A 115 -0.33 11.08 16.41
CA ALA A 115 -1.62 11.24 17.04
C ALA A 115 -2.79 10.70 16.21
N GLU A 116 -2.71 10.82 14.87
CA GLU A 116 -3.84 10.53 13.98
C GLU A 116 -3.61 9.24 13.21
N PRO A 117 -4.65 8.39 13.03
CA PRO A 117 -4.53 7.22 12.16
C PRO A 117 -4.43 7.65 10.69
N LEU A 118 -3.80 6.81 9.90
CA LEU A 118 -3.68 6.98 8.45
C LEU A 118 -4.63 5.99 7.78
N HIS A 119 -5.60 6.51 7.02
CA HIS A 119 -6.56 5.71 6.27
C HIS A 119 -6.24 5.77 4.80
N CYS A 120 -6.05 4.61 4.18
CA CYS A 120 -5.72 4.50 2.77
C CYS A 120 -6.61 3.47 2.07
N VAL A 121 -6.75 3.64 0.77
CA VAL A 121 -7.22 2.61 -0.14
C VAL A 121 -5.99 2.02 -0.82
N LEU A 122 -5.91 0.70 -0.86
CA LEU A 122 -4.83 -0.03 -1.50
C LEU A 122 -5.39 -0.82 -2.68
N VAL A 123 -4.78 -0.63 -3.85
CA VAL A 123 -5.07 -1.42 -5.05
C VAL A 123 -3.77 -2.04 -5.54
N ARG A 124 -3.79 -3.31 -5.86
CA ARG A 124 -2.60 -3.98 -6.39
C ARG A 124 -2.94 -4.93 -7.50
N SER A 125 -1.98 -5.20 -8.36
CA SER A 125 -2.08 -6.18 -9.41
C SER A 125 -1.87 -7.57 -8.82
N GLY A 126 -2.78 -8.50 -9.06
CA GLY A 126 -2.66 -9.87 -8.57
C GLY A 126 -3.41 -10.12 -7.26
N GLN A 127 -3.77 -11.37 -7.06
CA GLN A 127 -4.59 -11.82 -5.94
C GLN A 127 -3.76 -12.32 -4.78
N GLU A 128 -2.57 -12.84 -5.05
CA GLU A 128 -1.73 -13.42 -4.02
C GLU A 128 -1.07 -12.35 -3.16
N PRO A 129 -1.14 -12.47 -1.85
CA PRO A 129 -0.44 -11.56 -0.97
C PRO A 129 1.06 -11.89 -1.00
N VAL A 130 1.81 -11.15 -1.80
CA VAL A 130 3.26 -11.31 -1.89
C VAL A 130 3.92 -10.30 -0.95
N VAL A 131 4.59 -10.80 0.07
CA VAL A 131 5.40 -9.98 0.99
C VAL A 131 6.72 -10.69 1.21
N VAL A 132 7.79 -10.05 0.76
CA VAL A 132 9.16 -10.52 0.98
C VAL A 132 9.81 -9.58 1.98
N ASN A 133 9.93 -10.03 3.22
CA ASN A 133 10.58 -9.25 4.27
C ASN A 133 12.08 -9.20 4.04
N LEU A 134 12.64 -8.02 4.22
CA LEU A 134 14.05 -7.76 3.98
C LEU A 134 14.76 -7.45 5.29
N ASP A 135 15.91 -8.07 5.49
CA ASP A 135 16.81 -7.76 6.60
C ASP A 135 17.86 -6.78 6.09
N LEU A 136 17.52 -5.48 6.14
CA LEU A 136 18.41 -4.44 5.69
C LEU A 136 19.23 -3.92 6.88
N PRO A 137 20.56 -4.00 6.83
CA PRO A 137 21.39 -3.37 7.84
C PRO A 137 21.24 -1.85 7.76
N ASN A 138 21.15 -1.20 8.91
CA ASN A 138 21.04 0.26 8.98
C ASN A 138 19.84 0.81 8.22
N ILE A 139 18.66 0.25 8.47
CA ILE A 139 17.41 0.70 7.85
C ILE A 139 17.00 2.12 8.26
N GLU A 140 17.70 2.71 9.23
CA GLU A 140 17.58 4.12 9.56
C GLU A 140 18.83 4.84 9.12
N PRO A 141 18.84 5.38 7.88
CA PRO A 141 20.01 6.10 7.38
C PRO A 141 20.25 7.36 8.20
N ASN A 142 21.51 7.79 8.26
CA ASN A 142 21.83 9.08 8.85
C ASN A 142 21.04 10.19 8.15
N PRO A 143 20.66 11.28 8.85
CA PRO A 143 19.87 12.36 8.22
C PRO A 143 20.48 12.91 6.93
N GLU A 144 21.79 12.95 6.82
CA GLU A 144 22.48 13.41 5.62
C GLU A 144 22.38 12.43 4.43
N GLU A 145 22.00 11.17 4.67
CA GLU A 145 21.82 10.17 3.61
C GLU A 145 20.38 10.12 3.10
N VAL A 146 19.47 10.84 3.74
CA VAL A 146 18.05 10.87 3.39
C VAL A 146 17.83 11.82 2.23
N HIS A 147 17.20 11.30 1.18
CA HIS A 147 16.84 12.08 -0.01
C HIS A 147 15.33 12.26 -0.08
N TRP A 148 14.85 13.47 0.22
CA TRP A 148 13.47 13.83 0.03
C TRP A 148 13.22 14.10 -1.44
N VAL A 149 12.24 13.41 -2.01
CA VAL A 149 11.90 13.49 -3.44
C VAL A 149 10.52 14.11 -3.69
N ASP A 150 9.84 14.52 -2.63
CA ASP A 150 8.58 15.24 -2.77
C ASP A 150 8.84 16.75 -2.87
N ASP A 151 7.83 17.48 -3.38
CA ASP A 151 7.92 18.92 -3.59
C ASP A 151 7.69 19.74 -2.30
N ILE A 152 7.25 19.09 -1.22
CA ILE A 152 6.96 19.78 0.04
C ILE A 152 8.17 19.87 0.97
N HIS A 153 9.20 19.08 0.70
CA HIS A 153 10.44 19.13 1.44
C HIS A 153 11.55 19.76 0.56
N PRO A 154 12.26 20.76 1.05
CA PRO A 154 13.32 21.38 0.26
C PRO A 154 14.46 20.38 0.02
N PRO A 155 15.16 20.47 -1.12
CA PRO A 155 16.34 19.65 -1.35
C PRO A 155 17.41 19.95 -0.31
N PRO A 156 18.29 18.98 -0.01
CA PRO A 156 19.39 19.22 0.92
C PRO A 156 20.28 20.34 0.41
N ARG A 157 20.68 21.21 1.32
CA ARG A 157 21.59 22.33 1.01
C ARG A 157 23.02 21.85 0.88
#